data_79657a2217d4c5d5ba8e1f9e10670ef0
#
_entry.id   79657a2217d4c5d5ba8e1f9e10670ef0
#
_cell.length_a   1.000
_cell.length_b   1.000
_cell.length_c   1.000
_cell.angle_alpha   90.00
_cell.angle_beta   90.00
_cell.angle_gamma   90.00
#
_symmetry.space_group_name_H-M   'P 1'
#
loop_
_entity.id
_entity.type
_entity.pdbx_description
1 polymer ?
#
loop_
_entity_poly.entity_id
_entity_poly.type
_entity_poly.pdbx_seq_one_letter_code
_entity_poly.pdbx_strand_id
1 'polypeptide(L)'
;MKKIVSLVCGLCICLALCAGEIQKVSAVYEYTSNNQNETLAEVEANAFERAKQKALEDKFGLDVNSVSNSLQINRASGNNAQTETNVFSLGGTAVRGEWIETISEEIIEPARFSNGFWQMKVRVVGRARNYSTEKTDIRYTFVRSVEDLESPVTFRDGNDIYLRFSSPVAGSLCVYLVDEDQNAFCLLPYANQQSGAQAIEANKDYVFFYEKFDKNADEYVLTCEHSMEQNALYVVFSPNTFTKANDTQSVTNWRDQPMPRQLSYADLLKWLARNQTKDEAMVVRTSVISIRR
;
A
#
# COMPACT_ATOMS: atom_id res chain seq x y z
N MET A 1 -39.58 -51.80 23.32
CA MET A 1 -38.84 -50.59 23.70
C MET A 1 -37.55 -50.56 22.92
N LYS A 2 -37.50 -49.81 21.80
CA LYS A 2 -36.31 -49.68 20.97
C LYS A 2 -35.63 -48.34 21.34
N LYS A 3 -34.42 -48.39 21.86
CA LYS A 3 -33.60 -47.21 22.14
C LYS A 3 -32.97 -46.72 20.83
N ILE A 4 -33.33 -45.52 20.42
CA ILE A 4 -32.66 -44.80 19.30
C ILE A 4 -31.44 -44.10 19.91
N VAL A 5 -30.26 -44.55 19.53
CA VAL A 5 -29.01 -43.85 19.83
C VAL A 5 -28.81 -42.82 18.73
N SER A 6 -28.99 -41.54 19.05
CA SER A 6 -28.69 -40.42 18.15
C SER A 6 -27.17 -40.17 18.14
N LEU A 7 -26.54 -40.49 17.03
CA LEU A 7 -25.11 -40.20 16.77
C LEU A 7 -25.02 -38.76 16.29
N VAL A 8 -24.68 -37.85 17.20
CA VAL A 8 -24.31 -36.45 16.82
C VAL A 8 -22.91 -36.49 16.27
N CYS A 9 -22.83 -36.51 14.97
CA CYS A 9 -21.56 -36.33 14.24
C CYS A 9 -21.18 -34.85 14.30
N GLY A 10 -20.33 -34.49 15.26
CA GLY A 10 -19.75 -33.15 15.36
C GLY A 10 -18.83 -32.90 14.18
N LEU A 11 -19.28 -32.09 13.23
CA LEU A 11 -18.48 -31.59 12.13
C LEU A 11 -17.46 -30.59 12.70
N CYS A 12 -16.29 -31.07 13.10
CA CYS A 12 -15.15 -30.25 13.45
C CYS A 12 -14.61 -29.64 12.15
N ILE A 13 -15.07 -28.45 11.80
CA ILE A 13 -14.47 -27.65 10.73
C ILE A 13 -13.13 -27.16 11.30
N CYS A 14 -12.08 -27.90 11.02
CA CYS A 14 -10.72 -27.42 11.17
C CYS A 14 -10.54 -26.27 10.15
N LEU A 15 -10.70 -25.04 10.60
CA LEU A 15 -10.13 -23.88 9.94
C LEU A 15 -8.61 -24.08 9.99
N ALA A 16 -8.06 -24.72 8.96
CA ALA A 16 -6.64 -24.70 8.70
C ALA A 16 -6.29 -23.25 8.37
N LEU A 17 -5.83 -22.51 9.38
CA LEU A 17 -5.07 -21.29 9.17
C LEU A 17 -3.87 -21.72 8.31
N CYS A 18 -3.86 -21.31 7.05
CA CYS A 18 -2.71 -21.44 6.16
C CYS A 18 -1.62 -20.46 6.62
N ALA A 19 -1.04 -20.70 7.77
CA ALA A 19 0.24 -20.10 8.11
C ALA A 19 1.29 -20.81 7.24
N GLY A 20 1.99 -20.07 6.39
CA GLY A 20 3.04 -20.62 5.54
C GLY A 20 4.05 -21.43 6.36
N GLU A 21 4.62 -22.48 5.76
CA GLU A 21 5.59 -23.36 6.40
C GLU A 21 6.82 -22.57 6.85
N ILE A 22 7.23 -22.76 8.12
CA ILE A 22 8.44 -22.13 8.66
C ILE A 22 9.67 -22.85 8.06
N GLN A 23 10.51 -22.10 7.37
CA GLN A 23 11.70 -22.62 6.69
C GLN A 23 12.96 -21.95 7.23
N LYS A 24 14.09 -22.69 7.18
CA LYS A 24 15.40 -22.13 7.47
C LYS A 24 15.88 -21.26 6.32
N VAL A 25 16.33 -20.04 6.64
CA VAL A 25 16.83 -19.06 5.69
C VAL A 25 18.20 -18.54 6.15
N SER A 26 19.03 -18.12 5.19
CA SER A 26 20.33 -17.53 5.48
C SER A 26 20.79 -16.63 4.35
N ALA A 27 21.54 -15.58 4.70
CA ALA A 27 22.23 -14.75 3.71
C ALA A 27 23.55 -14.24 4.24
N VAL A 28 24.42 -13.89 3.31
CA VAL A 28 25.62 -13.09 3.55
C VAL A 28 25.36 -11.73 2.90
N TYR A 29 25.64 -10.67 3.64
CA TYR A 29 25.42 -9.30 3.17
C TYR A 29 26.65 -8.44 3.43
N GLU A 30 27.04 -7.66 2.43
CA GLU A 30 28.07 -6.67 2.55
C GLU A 30 27.41 -5.29 2.67
N TYR A 31 27.48 -4.73 3.85
CA TYR A 31 26.89 -3.45 4.21
C TYR A 31 27.88 -2.33 3.92
N THR A 32 27.40 -1.28 3.26
CA THR A 32 28.12 -0.02 3.12
C THR A 32 27.22 1.10 3.60
N SER A 33 27.69 1.85 4.60
CA SER A 33 26.95 3.00 5.13
C SER A 33 27.06 4.19 4.21
N ASN A 34 25.94 4.85 3.98
CA ASN A 34 25.89 6.13 3.26
C ASN A 34 25.94 7.33 4.22
N ASN A 35 25.96 7.09 5.54
CA ASN A 35 25.97 8.13 6.56
C ASN A 35 27.30 8.08 7.36
N GLN A 36 28.10 9.13 7.25
CA GLN A 36 29.39 9.24 7.94
C GLN A 36 29.28 9.34 9.46
N ASN A 37 28.09 9.71 9.97
CA ASN A 37 27.84 9.91 11.41
C ASN A 37 27.27 8.67 12.09
N GLU A 38 27.13 7.53 11.39
CA GLU A 38 26.69 6.29 12.01
C GLU A 38 27.73 5.80 13.03
N THR A 39 27.25 5.41 14.18
CA THR A 39 28.06 4.74 15.21
C THR A 39 28.32 3.29 14.80
N LEU A 40 29.37 2.68 15.34
CA LEU A 40 29.67 1.27 15.10
C LEU A 40 28.46 0.35 15.41
N ALA A 41 27.75 0.62 16.51
CA ALA A 41 26.57 -0.15 16.91
C ALA A 41 25.42 -0.04 15.89
N GLU A 42 25.21 1.14 15.33
CA GLU A 42 24.21 1.35 14.26
C GLU A 42 24.62 0.64 12.96
N VAL A 43 25.90 0.68 12.62
CA VAL A 43 26.44 -0.04 11.45
C VAL A 43 26.21 -1.55 11.58
N GLU A 44 26.52 -2.13 12.76
CA GLU A 44 26.28 -3.54 13.03
C GLU A 44 24.78 -3.90 12.96
N ALA A 45 23.94 -3.12 13.64
CA ALA A 45 22.48 -3.34 13.61
C ALA A 45 21.91 -3.27 12.20
N ASN A 46 22.28 -2.25 11.43
CA ASN A 46 21.84 -2.06 10.07
C ASN A 46 22.35 -3.17 9.14
N ALA A 47 23.60 -3.63 9.31
CA ALA A 47 24.17 -4.72 8.53
C ALA A 47 23.38 -6.02 8.72
N PHE A 48 23.05 -6.38 9.97
CA PHE A 48 22.27 -7.58 10.28
C PHE A 48 20.83 -7.48 9.79
N GLU A 49 20.18 -6.32 9.95
CA GLU A 49 18.82 -6.12 9.42
C GLU A 49 18.76 -6.23 7.88
N ARG A 50 19.75 -5.66 7.17
CA ARG A 50 19.87 -5.82 5.71
C ARG A 50 20.15 -7.25 5.29
N ALA A 51 20.94 -7.99 6.08
CA ALA A 51 21.20 -9.41 5.84
C ALA A 51 19.94 -10.26 6.04
N LYS A 52 19.11 -9.99 7.05
CA LYS A 52 17.80 -10.64 7.25
C LYS A 52 16.87 -10.36 6.09
N GLN A 53 16.78 -9.10 5.67
CA GLN A 53 16.00 -8.70 4.51
C GLN A 53 16.44 -9.48 3.26
N LYS A 54 17.75 -9.51 2.98
CA LYS A 54 18.29 -10.27 1.84
C LYS A 54 17.97 -11.76 1.91
N ALA A 55 18.04 -12.38 3.10
CA ALA A 55 17.68 -13.78 3.27
C ALA A 55 16.22 -14.08 2.93
N LEU A 56 15.31 -13.14 3.28
CA LEU A 56 13.90 -13.23 2.93
C LEU A 56 13.70 -13.04 1.42
N GLU A 57 14.34 -12.04 0.81
CA GLU A 57 14.31 -11.77 -0.64
C GLU A 57 14.79 -12.96 -1.45
N ASP A 58 15.95 -13.53 -1.07
CA ASP A 58 16.55 -14.67 -1.77
C ASP A 58 15.67 -15.93 -1.67
N LYS A 59 14.93 -16.09 -0.57
CA LYS A 59 14.11 -17.28 -0.32
C LYS A 59 12.69 -17.18 -0.86
N PHE A 60 12.04 -16.03 -0.68
CA PHE A 60 10.61 -15.86 -0.96
C PHE A 60 10.34 -14.90 -2.11
N GLY A 61 11.36 -14.18 -2.57
CA GLY A 61 11.25 -13.16 -3.61
C GLY A 61 10.68 -11.84 -3.11
N LEU A 62 10.67 -10.87 -4.01
CA LEU A 62 10.06 -9.56 -3.82
C LEU A 62 8.63 -9.59 -4.38
N ASP A 63 7.70 -8.95 -3.69
CA ASP A 63 6.41 -8.64 -4.28
C ASP A 63 6.56 -7.41 -5.19
N VAL A 64 6.75 -7.66 -6.48
CA VAL A 64 6.99 -6.63 -7.49
C VAL A 64 5.80 -5.66 -7.63
N ASN A 65 4.62 -6.07 -7.21
CA ASN A 65 3.41 -5.24 -7.24
C ASN A 65 3.33 -4.23 -6.08
N SER A 66 4.13 -4.38 -5.05
CA SER A 66 4.22 -3.45 -3.93
C SER A 66 5.45 -2.55 -4.00
N VAL A 67 6.35 -2.82 -4.96
CA VAL A 67 7.57 -2.04 -5.13
C VAL A 67 7.30 -0.81 -5.98
N SER A 68 7.71 0.30 -5.44
CA SER A 68 7.97 1.57 -6.13
C SER A 68 6.75 2.31 -6.66
N ASN A 69 5.91 2.76 -5.77
CA ASN A 69 5.25 4.02 -6.00
C ASN A 69 6.20 5.17 -5.61
N SER A 70 7.34 5.25 -6.29
CA SER A 70 8.15 6.44 -6.25
C SER A 70 7.53 7.44 -7.21
N LEU A 71 6.72 8.36 -6.70
CA LEU A 71 6.33 9.55 -7.43
C LEU A 71 7.55 10.46 -7.51
N GLN A 72 8.14 10.60 -8.69
CA GLN A 72 9.12 11.66 -8.96
C GLN A 72 8.34 12.93 -9.31
N ILE A 73 8.17 13.80 -8.33
CA ILE A 73 7.61 15.14 -8.56
C ILE A 73 8.76 16.05 -8.99
N ASN A 74 8.85 16.34 -10.27
CA ASN A 74 9.75 17.35 -10.78
C ASN A 74 9.10 18.73 -10.62
N ARG A 75 9.43 19.44 -9.56
CA ARG A 75 9.09 20.87 -9.44
C ARG A 75 10.05 21.68 -10.28
N ALA A 76 9.62 22.11 -11.45
CA ALA A 76 10.29 23.15 -12.21
C ALA A 76 9.81 24.52 -11.67
N SER A 77 10.53 25.08 -10.70
CA SER A 77 10.31 26.45 -10.25
C SER A 77 11.45 27.32 -10.77
N GLY A 78 11.13 28.19 -11.73
CA GLY A 78 11.91 29.30 -12.31
C GLY A 78 13.45 29.20 -12.20
N ASN A 79 14.16 29.49 -13.24
CA ASN A 79 15.62 29.68 -13.46
C ASN A 79 16.68 28.91 -12.64
N ASN A 80 16.32 28.15 -11.60
CA ASN A 80 17.17 27.16 -10.94
C ASN A 80 16.36 25.89 -10.79
N ALA A 81 16.56 24.95 -11.72
CA ALA A 81 15.99 23.61 -11.64
C ALA A 81 16.63 22.83 -10.47
N GLN A 82 16.12 23.01 -9.26
CA GLN A 82 16.34 22.05 -8.18
C GLN A 82 15.31 20.94 -8.38
N THR A 83 15.77 19.82 -8.87
CA THR A 83 14.99 18.58 -8.92
C THR A 83 14.89 18.04 -7.49
N GLU A 84 13.87 18.43 -6.74
CA GLU A 84 13.51 17.73 -5.51
C GLU A 84 12.80 16.44 -5.92
N THR A 85 13.55 15.34 -5.89
CA THR A 85 13.00 14.00 -6.05
C THR A 85 12.39 13.58 -4.71
N ASN A 86 11.12 13.87 -4.49
CA ASN A 86 10.39 13.28 -3.38
C ASN A 86 10.04 11.83 -3.75
N VAL A 87 10.88 10.90 -3.30
CA VAL A 87 10.61 9.47 -3.42
C VAL A 87 9.59 9.10 -2.35
N PHE A 88 8.32 8.96 -2.73
CA PHE A 88 7.30 8.38 -1.89
C PHE A 88 7.54 6.86 -1.84
N SER A 89 8.37 6.44 -0.90
CA SER A 89 8.50 5.03 -0.55
C SER A 89 7.49 4.72 0.53
N LEU A 90 6.52 3.84 0.27
CA LEU A 90 5.92 3.04 1.33
C LEU A 90 7.07 2.25 1.92
N GLY A 91 7.67 2.77 3.01
CA GLY A 91 8.84 2.18 3.67
C GLY A 91 8.54 0.86 4.35
N GLY A 92 8.21 -0.12 3.55
CA GLY A 92 8.17 -1.52 3.89
C GLY A 92 8.62 -2.26 2.66
N THR A 93 9.79 -2.81 2.71
CA THR A 93 10.26 -3.73 1.70
C THR A 93 9.22 -4.80 1.52
N ALA A 94 8.71 -4.90 0.31
CA ALA A 94 7.75 -5.89 -0.10
C ALA A 94 8.41 -7.26 -0.24
N VAL A 95 9.01 -7.72 0.82
CA VAL A 95 9.54 -9.08 0.90
C VAL A 95 8.40 -10.01 1.26
N ARG A 96 8.21 -11.07 0.49
CA ARG A 96 7.19 -12.08 0.72
C ARG A 96 7.53 -13.00 1.90
N GLY A 97 8.00 -12.46 3.02
CA GLY A 97 8.39 -13.29 4.14
C GLY A 97 8.46 -12.56 5.47
N GLU A 98 8.22 -13.29 6.54
CA GLU A 98 8.36 -12.85 7.92
C GLU A 98 9.55 -13.55 8.57
N TRP A 99 10.43 -12.78 9.17
CA TRP A 99 11.49 -13.32 10.01
C TRP A 99 10.91 -13.71 11.37
N ILE A 100 11.00 -14.99 11.72
CA ILE A 100 10.40 -15.54 12.94
C ILE A 100 11.42 -15.54 14.08
N GLU A 101 12.62 -16.07 13.84
CA GLU A 101 13.66 -16.12 14.84
C GLU A 101 15.07 -16.11 14.22
N THR A 102 16.00 -15.55 14.92
CA THR A 102 17.43 -15.58 14.57
C THR A 102 18.08 -16.79 15.23
N ILE A 103 18.72 -17.66 14.43
CA ILE A 103 19.47 -18.83 14.93
C ILE A 103 20.92 -18.42 15.20
N SER A 104 21.52 -17.66 14.27
CA SER A 104 22.89 -17.14 14.45
C SER A 104 23.11 -15.88 13.65
N GLU A 105 23.93 -15.01 14.22
CA GLU A 105 24.51 -13.83 13.59
C GLU A 105 26.02 -13.94 13.66
N GLU A 106 26.71 -13.72 12.55
CA GLU A 106 28.16 -13.87 12.43
C GLU A 106 28.73 -12.67 11.69
N ILE A 107 29.76 -12.06 12.27
CA ILE A 107 30.56 -11.03 11.59
C ILE A 107 31.67 -11.75 10.81
N ILE A 108 31.56 -11.73 9.46
CA ILE A 108 32.57 -12.31 8.59
C ILE A 108 33.75 -11.36 8.44
N GLU A 109 33.47 -10.09 8.20
CA GLU A 109 34.47 -9.02 8.13
C GLU A 109 34.03 -7.88 9.07
N PRO A 110 34.86 -7.53 10.08
CA PRO A 110 34.49 -6.47 11.03
C PRO A 110 34.38 -5.12 10.32
N ALA A 111 33.59 -4.24 10.94
CA ALA A 111 33.38 -2.90 10.40
C ALA A 111 34.69 -2.14 10.25
N ARG A 112 34.87 -1.54 9.08
CA ARG A 112 36.03 -0.71 8.73
C ARG A 112 35.52 0.62 8.19
N PHE A 113 36.11 1.69 8.68
CA PHE A 113 35.85 3.03 8.14
C PHE A 113 36.92 3.37 7.11
N SER A 114 36.52 3.55 5.85
CA SER A 114 37.44 3.88 4.77
C SER A 114 36.75 4.81 3.77
N ASN A 115 37.46 5.82 3.30
CA ASN A 115 36.97 6.81 2.32
C ASN A 115 35.67 7.51 2.73
N GLY A 116 35.42 7.69 4.03
CA GLY A 116 34.22 8.33 4.54
C GLY A 116 33.00 7.39 4.67
N PHE A 117 33.17 6.08 4.50
CA PHE A 117 32.11 5.08 4.60
C PHE A 117 32.51 3.95 5.51
N TRP A 118 31.51 3.41 6.23
CA TRP A 118 31.65 2.15 6.93
C TRP A 118 31.39 1.00 5.95
N GLN A 119 32.21 -0.04 6.08
CA GLN A 119 32.02 -1.31 5.36
C GLN A 119 32.08 -2.46 6.36
N MET A 120 31.16 -3.42 6.21
CA MET A 120 31.08 -4.58 7.09
C MET A 120 30.44 -5.74 6.34
N LYS A 121 30.88 -6.97 6.62
CA LYS A 121 30.28 -8.16 6.03
C LYS A 121 29.79 -9.10 7.11
N VAL A 122 28.52 -9.49 7.00
CA VAL A 122 27.85 -10.29 8.01
C VAL A 122 27.12 -11.48 7.38
N ARG A 123 26.89 -12.52 8.19
CA ARG A 123 26.03 -13.64 7.86
C ARG A 123 24.93 -13.75 8.90
N VAL A 124 23.71 -14.01 8.42
CA VAL A 124 22.58 -14.36 9.28
C VAL A 124 22.03 -15.73 8.90
N VAL A 125 21.58 -16.45 9.92
CA VAL A 125 20.81 -17.68 9.77
C VAL A 125 19.61 -17.57 10.69
N GLY A 126 18.41 -17.86 10.17
CA GLY A 126 17.21 -17.79 10.95
C GLY A 126 16.11 -18.72 10.42
N ARG A 127 14.94 -18.59 10.99
CA ARG A 127 13.71 -19.19 10.51
C ARG A 127 12.76 -18.09 10.05
N ALA A 128 12.14 -18.35 8.90
CA ALA A 128 11.19 -17.44 8.31
C ALA A 128 10.05 -18.24 7.70
N ARG A 129 8.91 -17.60 7.52
CA ARG A 129 7.78 -18.16 6.80
C ARG A 129 7.39 -17.26 5.63
N ASN A 130 6.92 -17.90 4.58
CA ASN A 130 6.33 -17.18 3.47
C ASN A 130 4.95 -16.64 3.90
N TYR A 131 4.67 -15.37 3.63
CA TYR A 131 3.31 -14.86 3.61
C TYR A 131 2.62 -15.40 2.36
N SER A 132 2.11 -16.60 2.44
CA SER A 132 1.37 -17.22 1.32
C SER A 132 -0.11 -16.85 1.32
N THR A 133 -0.45 -15.64 1.69
CA THR A 133 -1.78 -15.13 1.39
C THR A 133 -1.76 -14.72 -0.08
N GLU A 134 -2.35 -15.53 -0.94
CA GLU A 134 -2.74 -15.10 -2.28
C GLU A 134 -3.61 -13.86 -2.09
N LYS A 135 -3.01 -12.69 -2.31
CA LYS A 135 -3.77 -11.45 -2.24
C LYS A 135 -4.86 -11.50 -3.30
N THR A 136 -6.07 -11.13 -2.91
CA THR A 136 -7.22 -11.08 -3.81
C THR A 136 -6.88 -10.31 -5.07
N ASP A 137 -7.11 -10.92 -6.23
CA ASP A 137 -6.91 -10.28 -7.53
C ASP A 137 -8.11 -9.35 -7.81
N ILE A 138 -7.99 -8.09 -7.39
CA ILE A 138 -8.97 -7.05 -7.68
C ILE A 138 -8.77 -6.48 -9.07
N ARG A 139 -9.86 -6.22 -9.78
CA ARG A 139 -9.85 -5.48 -11.04
C ARG A 139 -10.36 -4.07 -10.81
N TYR A 140 -9.60 -3.09 -11.25
CA TYR A 140 -10.00 -1.68 -11.15
C TYR A 140 -9.44 -0.85 -12.30
N THR A 141 -10.16 0.20 -12.66
CA THR A 141 -9.77 1.12 -13.72
C THR A 141 -10.36 2.50 -13.41
N PHE A 142 -9.53 3.55 -13.47
CA PHE A 142 -10.00 4.93 -13.41
C PHE A 142 -10.23 5.44 -14.83
N VAL A 143 -11.41 6.02 -15.07
CA VAL A 143 -11.85 6.46 -16.40
C VAL A 143 -12.45 7.86 -16.33
N ARG A 144 -12.48 8.57 -17.49
CA ARG A 144 -13.08 9.92 -17.62
C ARG A 144 -14.56 9.86 -17.95
N SER A 145 -14.98 8.77 -18.56
CA SER A 145 -16.36 8.49 -18.90
C SER A 145 -16.68 7.06 -18.56
N VAL A 146 -17.92 6.78 -18.21
CA VAL A 146 -18.37 5.41 -17.90
C VAL A 146 -18.38 4.49 -19.13
N GLU A 147 -18.34 5.04 -20.33
CA GLU A 147 -18.18 4.32 -21.58
C GLU A 147 -16.74 3.96 -21.91
N ASP A 148 -15.75 4.60 -21.26
CA ASP A 148 -14.33 4.31 -21.46
C ASP A 148 -14.01 2.89 -20.97
N LEU A 149 -13.27 2.12 -21.77
CA LEU A 149 -12.85 0.76 -21.44
C LEU A 149 -11.45 0.71 -20.82
N GLU A 150 -10.64 1.73 -21.10
CA GLU A 150 -9.23 1.79 -20.66
C GLU A 150 -9.00 3.01 -19.77
N SER A 151 -8.03 2.87 -18.85
CA SER A 151 -7.62 3.95 -17.98
C SER A 151 -6.81 4.98 -18.76
N PRO A 152 -7.23 6.26 -18.80
CA PRO A 152 -6.39 7.30 -19.37
C PRO A 152 -5.19 7.53 -18.44
N VAL A 153 -4.00 7.64 -19.04
CA VAL A 153 -2.80 8.06 -18.30
C VAL A 153 -2.86 9.55 -17.97
N THR A 154 -3.59 10.32 -18.77
CA THR A 154 -3.69 11.79 -18.66
C THR A 154 -5.15 12.24 -18.63
N PHE A 155 -5.46 13.02 -17.61
CA PHE A 155 -6.70 13.76 -17.48
C PHE A 155 -6.50 15.23 -17.87
N ARG A 156 -7.58 15.98 -18.04
CA ARG A 156 -7.57 17.44 -18.21
C ARG A 156 -8.25 18.11 -17.02
N ASP A 157 -7.89 19.34 -16.76
CA ASP A 157 -8.64 20.20 -15.83
C ASP A 157 -10.12 20.22 -16.19
N GLY A 158 -10.97 19.97 -15.21
CA GLY A 158 -12.41 19.86 -15.38
C GLY A 158 -12.91 18.49 -15.86
N ASN A 159 -12.06 17.47 -15.99
CA ASN A 159 -12.56 16.13 -16.29
C ASN A 159 -13.16 15.48 -15.03
N ASP A 160 -14.27 14.78 -15.23
CA ASP A 160 -14.79 13.85 -14.26
C ASP A 160 -13.84 12.65 -14.09
N ILE A 161 -13.92 12.01 -12.94
CA ILE A 161 -13.22 10.76 -12.66
C ILE A 161 -14.22 9.73 -12.16
N TYR A 162 -14.16 8.53 -12.72
CA TYR A 162 -14.96 7.38 -12.31
C TYR A 162 -14.03 6.21 -11.99
N LEU A 163 -14.44 5.36 -11.04
CA LEU A 163 -13.74 4.11 -10.73
C LEU A 163 -14.62 2.92 -11.10
N ARG A 164 -14.18 2.10 -12.05
CA ARG A 164 -14.72 0.76 -12.27
C ARG A 164 -13.95 -0.21 -11.37
N PHE A 165 -14.70 -1.02 -10.62
CA PHE A 165 -14.10 -1.93 -9.64
C PHE A 165 -14.86 -3.25 -9.59
N SER A 166 -14.13 -4.36 -9.45
CA SER A 166 -14.71 -5.65 -9.09
C SER A 166 -13.71 -6.52 -8.33
N SER A 167 -14.24 -7.39 -7.47
CA SER A 167 -13.48 -8.35 -6.68
C SER A 167 -14.13 -9.73 -6.76
N PRO A 168 -13.36 -10.81 -6.84
CA PRO A 168 -13.90 -12.18 -6.79
C PRO A 168 -14.45 -12.55 -5.41
N VAL A 169 -14.11 -11.81 -4.36
CA VAL A 169 -14.58 -12.02 -2.99
C VAL A 169 -15.23 -10.76 -2.44
N ALA A 170 -16.18 -10.94 -1.51
CA ALA A 170 -16.75 -9.83 -0.76
C ALA A 170 -15.69 -9.19 0.16
N GLY A 171 -15.85 -7.91 0.47
CA GLY A 171 -14.89 -7.21 1.32
C GLY A 171 -15.22 -5.74 1.53
N SER A 172 -14.18 -4.99 1.83
CA SER A 172 -14.23 -3.56 2.15
C SER A 172 -13.23 -2.79 1.27
N LEU A 173 -13.63 -1.62 0.79
CA LEU A 173 -12.86 -0.79 -0.14
C LEU A 173 -12.72 0.63 0.40
N CYS A 174 -11.50 1.19 0.34
CA CYS A 174 -11.25 2.63 0.44
C CYS A 174 -10.47 3.12 -0.78
N VAL A 175 -10.71 4.36 -1.18
CA VAL A 175 -9.98 5.02 -2.26
C VAL A 175 -9.54 6.40 -1.80
N TYR A 176 -8.26 6.71 -2.02
CA TYR A 176 -7.68 8.01 -1.70
C TYR A 176 -6.99 8.60 -2.94
N LEU A 177 -7.09 9.89 -3.12
CA LEU A 177 -6.27 10.65 -4.06
C LEU A 177 -5.23 11.43 -3.25
N VAL A 178 -3.97 11.36 -3.65
CA VAL A 178 -2.87 12.14 -3.06
C VAL A 178 -2.37 13.11 -4.10
N ASP A 179 -2.37 14.40 -3.75
CA ASP A 179 -1.89 15.48 -4.59
C ASP A 179 -0.39 15.74 -4.44
N GLU A 180 0.13 16.70 -5.22
CA GLU A 180 1.55 17.12 -5.16
C GLU A 180 1.92 17.80 -3.83
N ASP A 181 0.94 18.38 -3.13
CA ASP A 181 1.14 19.06 -1.84
C ASP A 181 1.06 18.09 -0.64
N GLN A 182 1.03 16.77 -0.92
CA GLN A 182 0.96 15.71 0.09
C GLN A 182 -0.33 15.74 0.92
N ASN A 183 -1.42 16.23 0.34
CA ASN A 183 -2.75 16.05 0.89
C ASN A 183 -3.35 14.75 0.35
N ALA A 184 -3.95 13.97 1.23
CA ALA A 184 -4.68 12.77 0.87
C ALA A 184 -6.19 13.03 1.02
N PHE A 185 -6.93 12.88 -0.06
CA PHE A 185 -8.38 13.07 -0.12
C PHE A 185 -9.07 11.70 -0.13
N CYS A 186 -10.00 11.49 0.80
CA CYS A 186 -10.80 10.27 0.87
C CYS A 186 -11.94 10.35 -0.15
N LEU A 187 -11.84 9.62 -1.26
CA LEU A 187 -12.88 9.55 -2.29
C LEU A 187 -13.93 8.47 -1.98
N LEU A 188 -13.50 7.36 -1.35
CA LEU A 188 -14.36 6.31 -0.82
C LEU A 188 -13.87 5.90 0.58
N PRO A 189 -14.79 5.72 1.53
CA PRO A 189 -16.24 5.89 1.46
C PRO A 189 -16.65 7.36 1.23
N TYR A 190 -17.84 7.57 0.66
CA TYR A 190 -18.37 8.92 0.38
C TYR A 190 -18.52 9.77 1.65
N ALA A 191 -18.60 11.08 1.49
CA ALA A 191 -18.63 12.03 2.60
C ALA A 191 -19.82 11.81 3.57
N ASN A 192 -20.94 11.29 3.08
CA ASN A 192 -22.11 10.94 3.88
C ASN A 192 -21.91 9.66 4.74
N GLN A 193 -20.88 8.85 4.44
CA GLN A 193 -20.53 7.64 5.19
C GLN A 193 -19.43 7.97 6.21
N GLN A 194 -19.81 8.24 7.45
CA GLN A 194 -18.87 8.77 8.46
C GLN A 194 -17.89 7.72 9.01
N SER A 195 -18.20 6.44 8.94
CA SER A 195 -17.37 5.37 9.51
C SER A 195 -17.34 4.15 8.60
N GLY A 196 -16.28 3.35 8.74
CA GLY A 196 -16.11 2.12 7.97
C GLY A 196 -15.40 2.34 6.63
N ALA A 197 -15.52 1.34 5.80
CA ALA A 197 -15.07 1.32 4.42
C ALA A 197 -16.28 0.96 3.53
N GLN A 198 -16.20 1.21 2.24
CA GLN A 198 -17.25 0.84 1.29
C GLN A 198 -17.37 -0.69 1.21
N ALA A 199 -18.56 -1.23 1.48
CA ALA A 199 -18.81 -2.66 1.35
C ALA A 199 -18.86 -3.08 -0.13
N ILE A 200 -18.21 -4.20 -0.44
CA ILE A 200 -18.11 -4.80 -1.76
C ILE A 200 -18.68 -6.22 -1.72
N GLU A 201 -19.57 -6.54 -2.66
CA GLU A 201 -20.09 -7.89 -2.88
C GLU A 201 -19.17 -8.65 -3.86
N ALA A 202 -19.05 -9.97 -3.67
CA ALA A 202 -18.25 -10.81 -4.55
C ALA A 202 -18.82 -10.85 -5.97
N ASN A 203 -17.93 -10.82 -6.97
CA ASN A 203 -18.25 -10.95 -8.39
C ASN A 203 -19.28 -9.93 -8.92
N LYS A 204 -19.35 -8.76 -8.29
CA LYS A 204 -20.20 -7.64 -8.72
C LYS A 204 -19.32 -6.54 -9.31
N ASP A 205 -19.74 -6.02 -10.45
CA ASP A 205 -19.11 -4.87 -11.07
C ASP A 205 -19.70 -3.58 -10.50
N TYR A 206 -18.85 -2.66 -10.10
CA TYR A 206 -19.18 -1.36 -9.53
C TYR A 206 -18.68 -0.24 -10.45
N VAL A 207 -19.42 0.85 -10.49
CA VAL A 207 -18.98 2.14 -11.02
C VAL A 207 -19.17 3.18 -9.91
N PHE A 208 -18.07 3.58 -9.31
CA PHE A 208 -18.07 4.59 -8.25
C PHE A 208 -17.92 5.99 -8.83
N PHE A 209 -18.32 6.99 -8.04
CA PHE A 209 -18.31 8.42 -8.37
C PHE A 209 -19.30 8.77 -9.48
N TYR A 210 -20.41 8.03 -9.59
CA TYR A 210 -21.42 8.22 -10.63
C TYR A 210 -22.84 8.13 -10.05
N GLU A 211 -23.51 9.28 -9.95
CA GLU A 211 -24.84 9.44 -9.31
C GLU A 211 -25.92 8.57 -9.97
N LYS A 212 -25.83 8.35 -11.30
CA LYS A 212 -26.81 7.50 -11.99
C LYS A 212 -26.72 6.02 -11.61
N PHE A 213 -25.58 5.60 -11.06
CA PHE A 213 -25.37 4.24 -10.57
C PHE A 213 -25.71 4.12 -9.09
N ASP A 214 -25.34 5.13 -8.29
CA ASP A 214 -25.64 5.23 -6.87
C ASP A 214 -26.03 6.68 -6.55
N LYS A 215 -27.30 6.90 -6.19
CA LYS A 215 -27.83 8.24 -5.85
C LYS A 215 -27.15 8.91 -4.66
N ASN A 216 -26.39 8.14 -3.88
CA ASN A 216 -25.61 8.65 -2.75
C ASN A 216 -24.14 8.89 -3.12
N ALA A 217 -23.76 8.68 -4.40
CA ALA A 217 -22.41 8.89 -4.84
C ALA A 217 -22.03 10.37 -4.79
N ASP A 218 -20.84 10.64 -4.28
CA ASP A 218 -20.18 11.91 -4.51
C ASP A 218 -19.51 11.83 -5.89
N GLU A 219 -19.73 12.83 -6.74
CA GLU A 219 -19.07 12.97 -8.05
C GLU A 219 -17.86 13.89 -7.89
N TYR A 220 -16.76 13.56 -8.55
CA TYR A 220 -15.51 14.31 -8.43
C TYR A 220 -15.03 14.81 -9.78
N VAL A 221 -14.62 16.06 -9.79
CA VAL A 221 -13.98 16.73 -10.92
C VAL A 221 -12.52 16.96 -10.59
N LEU A 222 -11.62 16.51 -11.46
CA LEU A 222 -10.20 16.73 -11.31
C LEU A 222 -9.85 18.16 -11.71
N THR A 223 -9.03 18.83 -10.90
CA THR A 223 -8.60 20.21 -11.13
C THR A 223 -7.08 20.27 -11.21
N CYS A 224 -6.58 21.23 -11.95
CA CYS A 224 -5.14 21.47 -12.13
C CYS A 224 -4.86 22.98 -12.01
N GLU A 225 -4.04 23.37 -11.03
CA GLU A 225 -3.64 24.75 -10.82
C GLU A 225 -2.43 25.14 -11.69
N HIS A 226 -1.56 24.18 -11.94
CA HIS A 226 -0.35 24.30 -12.76
C HIS A 226 -0.60 23.91 -14.22
N SER A 227 0.41 23.92 -15.05
CA SER A 227 0.33 23.43 -16.44
C SER A 227 0.13 21.92 -16.50
N MET A 228 0.65 21.20 -15.51
CA MET A 228 0.51 19.76 -15.31
C MET A 228 0.75 19.43 -13.83
N GLU A 229 -0.04 18.53 -13.30
CA GLU A 229 0.10 17.98 -11.95
C GLU A 229 0.06 16.46 -12.00
N GLN A 230 0.81 15.82 -11.10
CA GLN A 230 0.79 14.38 -10.93
C GLN A 230 0.15 14.02 -9.61
N ASN A 231 -0.88 13.19 -9.66
CA ASN A 231 -1.60 12.71 -8.48
C ASN A 231 -1.53 11.20 -8.40
N ALA A 232 -1.59 10.65 -7.19
CA ALA A 232 -1.60 9.22 -6.94
C ALA A 232 -2.95 8.77 -6.39
N LEU A 233 -3.56 7.77 -7.02
CA LEU A 233 -4.81 7.15 -6.57
C LEU A 233 -4.49 5.84 -5.86
N TYR A 234 -4.84 5.74 -4.58
CA TYR A 234 -4.68 4.56 -3.74
C TYR A 234 -5.99 3.79 -3.66
N VAL A 235 -5.98 2.54 -4.10
CA VAL A 235 -7.10 1.59 -3.97
C VAL A 235 -6.73 0.59 -2.88
N VAL A 236 -7.46 0.61 -1.77
CA VAL A 236 -7.22 -0.23 -0.60
C VAL A 236 -8.41 -1.17 -0.43
N PHE A 237 -8.19 -2.45 -0.63
CA PHE A 237 -9.22 -3.49 -0.50
C PHE A 237 -8.80 -4.57 0.47
N SER A 238 -9.75 -5.08 1.25
CA SER A 238 -9.57 -6.30 2.03
C SER A 238 -10.85 -7.14 2.04
N PRO A 239 -10.75 -8.49 2.01
CA PRO A 239 -11.87 -9.35 2.29
C PRO A 239 -12.37 -9.22 3.75
N ASN A 240 -11.53 -8.68 4.63
CA ASN A 240 -11.88 -8.38 6.01
C ASN A 240 -12.43 -6.95 6.16
N THR A 241 -13.20 -6.72 7.21
CA THR A 241 -13.67 -5.37 7.54
C THR A 241 -12.54 -4.56 8.16
N PHE A 242 -12.40 -3.32 7.72
CA PHE A 242 -11.47 -2.35 8.31
C PHE A 242 -12.11 -0.97 8.37
N THR A 243 -11.53 -0.10 9.17
CA THR A 243 -11.97 1.30 9.30
C THR A 243 -11.07 2.18 8.45
N LYS A 244 -11.67 3.10 7.68
CA LYS A 244 -10.92 4.09 6.90
C LYS A 244 -9.96 4.90 7.78
N ALA A 245 -9.00 5.57 7.17
CA ALA A 245 -8.12 6.50 7.88
C ALA A 245 -8.91 7.63 8.54
N ASN A 246 -8.40 8.16 9.66
CA ASN A 246 -8.97 9.33 10.29
C ASN A 246 -8.74 10.55 9.41
N ASP A 247 -9.80 11.10 8.92
CA ASP A 247 -9.84 12.28 8.07
C ASP A 247 -10.67 13.40 8.70
N THR A 248 -10.46 14.60 8.24
CA THR A 248 -11.23 15.76 8.66
C THR A 248 -12.03 16.31 7.49
N GLN A 249 -13.25 16.77 7.77
CA GLN A 249 -14.03 17.47 6.76
C GLN A 249 -13.34 18.79 6.43
N SER A 250 -13.07 19.02 5.15
CA SER A 250 -12.61 20.33 4.70
C SER A 250 -13.72 21.36 4.93
N VAL A 251 -13.36 22.52 5.47
CA VAL A 251 -14.27 23.67 5.59
C VAL A 251 -14.25 24.55 4.34
N THR A 252 -13.37 24.26 3.39
CA THR A 252 -13.23 25.00 2.14
C THR A 252 -14.05 24.32 1.04
N ASN A 253 -14.81 25.13 0.31
CA ASN A 253 -15.44 24.71 -0.94
C ASN A 253 -14.54 25.13 -2.09
N TRP A 254 -14.38 24.25 -3.06
CA TRP A 254 -13.72 24.59 -4.31
C TRP A 254 -14.77 24.74 -5.41
N ARG A 255 -14.84 25.94 -6.03
CA ARG A 255 -15.84 26.24 -7.07
C ARG A 255 -17.28 25.86 -6.66
N ASP A 256 -17.64 26.18 -5.41
CA ASP A 256 -18.94 25.90 -4.79
C ASP A 256 -19.25 24.41 -4.55
N GLN A 257 -18.28 23.51 -4.73
CA GLN A 257 -18.43 22.09 -4.39
C GLN A 257 -17.70 21.77 -3.07
N PRO A 258 -18.29 20.91 -2.22
CA PRO A 258 -17.64 20.48 -1.00
C PRO A 258 -16.42 19.63 -1.35
N MET A 259 -15.27 19.99 -0.76
CA MET A 259 -14.05 19.17 -0.90
C MET A 259 -14.23 17.84 -0.18
N PRO A 260 -13.64 16.75 -0.72
CA PRO A 260 -13.57 15.49 -0.02
C PRO A 260 -12.90 15.65 1.35
N ARG A 261 -13.14 14.71 2.24
CA ARG A 261 -12.43 14.66 3.52
C ARG A 261 -10.95 14.43 3.27
N GLN A 262 -10.12 15.10 4.08
CA GLN A 262 -8.68 15.08 3.86
C GLN A 262 -7.90 14.69 5.12
N LEU A 263 -6.70 14.16 4.91
CA LEU A 263 -5.67 13.93 5.91
C LEU A 263 -4.30 14.17 5.26
N SER A 264 -3.25 14.24 6.09
CA SER A 264 -1.90 14.32 5.52
C SER A 264 -1.50 12.98 4.88
N TYR A 265 -0.69 13.03 3.82
CA TYR A 265 -0.15 11.82 3.21
C TYR A 265 0.64 10.96 4.22
N ALA A 266 1.39 11.60 5.13
CA ALA A 266 2.11 10.91 6.19
C ALA A 266 1.17 10.10 7.12
N ASP A 267 -0.03 10.63 7.43
CA ASP A 267 -1.00 9.91 8.25
C ASP A 267 -1.70 8.79 7.47
N LEU A 268 -1.92 8.98 6.16
CA LEU A 268 -2.37 7.89 5.27
C LEU A 268 -1.36 6.74 5.27
N LEU A 269 -0.06 7.02 5.12
CA LEU A 269 1.00 6.00 5.15
C LEU A 269 1.07 5.26 6.48
N LYS A 270 0.98 5.97 7.61
CA LYS A 270 0.93 5.34 8.94
C LYS A 270 -0.29 4.44 9.10
N TRP A 271 -1.43 4.87 8.57
CA TRP A 271 -2.66 4.08 8.60
C TRP A 271 -2.53 2.82 7.72
N LEU A 272 -2.01 2.94 6.50
CA LEU A 272 -1.74 1.82 5.60
C LEU A 272 -0.81 0.79 6.25
N ALA A 273 0.35 1.22 6.76
CA ALA A 273 1.32 0.34 7.40
C ALA A 273 0.69 -0.42 8.59
N ARG A 274 -0.06 0.30 9.44
CA ARG A 274 -0.73 -0.31 10.62
C ARG A 274 -1.79 -1.34 10.22
N ASN A 275 -2.56 -1.08 9.16
CA ASN A 275 -3.60 -2.00 8.73
C ASN A 275 -3.03 -3.20 7.99
N GLN A 276 -2.03 -3.02 7.12
CA GLN A 276 -1.35 -4.12 6.44
C GLN A 276 -0.64 -5.08 7.42
N THR A 277 -0.11 -4.55 8.54
CA THR A 277 0.46 -5.39 9.61
C THR A 277 -0.60 -6.25 10.31
N LYS A 278 -1.83 -5.76 10.41
CA LYS A 278 -2.94 -6.47 11.08
C LYS A 278 -3.72 -7.38 10.14
N ASP A 279 -3.69 -7.08 8.86
CA ASP A 279 -4.50 -7.72 7.83
C ASP A 279 -3.62 -8.04 6.61
N GLU A 280 -3.07 -9.23 6.62
CA GLU A 280 -2.21 -9.75 5.54
C GLU A 280 -2.96 -9.87 4.20
N ALA A 281 -4.28 -10.03 4.23
CA ALA A 281 -5.11 -10.11 3.04
C ALA A 281 -5.37 -8.73 2.40
N MET A 282 -5.00 -7.64 3.07
CA MET A 282 -5.20 -6.30 2.56
C MET A 282 -4.35 -6.04 1.31
N VAL A 283 -5.03 -5.64 0.25
CA VAL A 283 -4.45 -5.27 -1.04
C VAL A 283 -4.39 -3.75 -1.12
N VAL A 284 -3.23 -3.21 -1.44
CA VAL A 284 -3.04 -1.79 -1.78
C VAL A 284 -2.53 -1.72 -3.21
N ARG A 285 -3.19 -0.94 -4.03
CA ARG A 285 -2.80 -0.64 -5.41
C ARG A 285 -2.72 0.86 -5.58
N THR A 286 -1.78 1.31 -6.37
CA THR A 286 -1.61 2.73 -6.68
C THR A 286 -1.59 2.93 -8.18
N SER A 287 -2.29 3.95 -8.63
CA SER A 287 -2.26 4.44 -10.02
C SER A 287 -1.84 5.90 -10.02
N VAL A 288 -0.82 6.23 -10.79
CA VAL A 288 -0.40 7.62 -11.00
C VAL A 288 -1.15 8.16 -12.20
N ILE A 289 -1.77 9.32 -12.03
CA ILE A 289 -2.47 10.06 -13.10
C ILE A 289 -1.80 11.43 -13.26
N SER A 290 -1.76 11.91 -14.51
CA SER A 290 -1.37 13.28 -14.80
C SER A 290 -2.61 14.11 -15.17
N ILE A 291 -2.73 15.29 -14.58
CA ILE A 291 -3.78 16.25 -14.92
C ILE A 291 -3.12 17.42 -15.65
N ARG A 292 -3.64 17.79 -16.81
CA ARG A 292 -3.15 18.92 -17.61
C ARG A 292 -4.21 20.00 -17.72
N ARG A 293 -3.76 21.21 -17.68
CA ARG A 293 -4.60 22.39 -17.91
C ARG A 293 -4.99 22.53 -19.37
#